data_af34b039f9beb01cd6e8ba9f0265c871
#
_entry.id   af34b039f9beb01cd6e8ba9f0265c871
#
_cell.length_a   1.000
_cell.length_b   1.000
_cell.length_c   1.000
_cell.angle_alpha   90.00
_cell.angle_beta   90.00
_cell.angle_gamma   90.00
#
_symmetry.space_group_name_H-M   'P 1'
#
loop_
_entity.id
_entity.type
_entity.pdbx_description
1 polymer ?
#
loop_
_entity_poly.entity_id
_entity_poly.type
_entity_poly.pdbx_seq_one_letter_code
_entity_poly.pdbx_strand_id
1 'polypeptide(L)'
;LKHGIPTVSRFGGLLELKDKKPMRFVEIIMYDGTSIDPLEIFIRSGMTNYMGAIKTGNGKIGASFREFPAHSRDMVEQLADRLKRIGLGGLVKIGLPGQSLLDIPVNEGRIGAIVIGGLNPMSIFEETGVRTYSRALAGLIDFKRLFRYEEMEDRLREFL
;
A
#
# COMPACT_ATOMS: atom_id res chain seq x y z
N LEU A 1 -1.43 9.43 9.49
CA LEU A 1 -2.12 10.72 9.74
C LEU A 1 -2.48 10.93 11.20
N LYS A 2 -3.05 9.95 11.89
CA LYS A 2 -3.40 10.07 13.33
C LYS A 2 -2.19 10.29 14.25
N HIS A 3 -1.01 9.88 13.82
CA HIS A 3 0.25 10.10 14.54
C HIS A 3 0.95 11.41 14.13
N GLY A 4 0.25 12.31 13.43
CA GLY A 4 0.79 13.60 13.02
C GLY A 4 1.81 13.55 11.87
N ILE A 5 1.82 12.46 11.08
CA ILE A 5 2.72 12.32 9.93
C ILE A 5 1.97 12.72 8.66
N PRO A 6 2.24 13.90 8.09
CA PRO A 6 1.60 14.33 6.85
C PRO A 6 2.10 13.48 5.67
N THR A 7 1.23 12.57 5.22
CA THR A 7 1.54 11.61 4.17
C THR A 7 0.80 11.96 2.89
N VAL A 8 1.50 11.99 1.78
CA VAL A 8 0.96 12.18 0.45
C VAL A 8 0.87 10.83 -0.26
N SER A 9 -0.32 10.47 -0.74
CA SER A 9 -0.53 9.34 -1.64
C SER A 9 -0.36 9.84 -3.07
N ARG A 10 0.66 9.38 -3.79
CA ARG A 10 0.95 9.85 -5.15
C ARG A 10 0.21 9.05 -6.20
N PHE A 11 0.35 7.73 -6.16
CA PHE A 11 -0.26 6.85 -7.15
C PHE A 11 -0.52 5.45 -6.59
N GLY A 12 -1.41 4.72 -7.23
CA GLY A 12 -1.51 3.28 -7.18
C GLY A 12 -0.80 2.67 -8.38
N GLY A 13 -0.08 1.58 -8.16
CA GLY A 13 0.71 0.97 -9.20
C GLY A 13 0.71 -0.55 -9.14
N LEU A 14 1.07 -1.15 -10.26
CA LEU A 14 1.32 -2.57 -10.41
C LEU A 14 2.81 -2.83 -10.16
N LEU A 15 3.13 -3.38 -9.00
CA LEU A 15 4.49 -3.65 -8.53
C LEU A 15 4.93 -5.06 -8.92
N GLU A 16 6.01 -5.17 -9.68
CA GLU A 16 6.64 -6.44 -10.00
C GLU A 16 7.50 -6.92 -8.83
N LEU A 17 7.25 -8.17 -8.42
CA LEU A 17 8.07 -8.88 -7.42
C LEU A 17 8.89 -9.98 -8.10
N LYS A 18 10.15 -10.10 -7.68
CA LYS A 18 11.04 -11.22 -8.00
C LYS A 18 11.71 -11.71 -6.72
N ASP A 19 11.61 -12.99 -6.45
CA ASP A 19 12.14 -13.62 -5.22
C ASP A 19 11.70 -12.85 -3.95
N LYS A 20 10.42 -12.49 -3.89
CA LYS A 20 9.78 -11.67 -2.82
C LYS A 20 10.32 -10.24 -2.69
N LYS A 21 11.16 -9.78 -3.61
CA LYS A 21 11.72 -8.43 -3.60
C LYS A 21 11.00 -7.53 -4.60
N PRO A 22 10.65 -6.29 -4.22
CA PRO A 22 10.09 -5.33 -5.14
C PRO A 22 11.15 -4.86 -6.14
N MET A 23 10.84 -4.99 -7.43
CA MET A 23 11.75 -4.67 -8.52
C MET A 23 11.47 -3.30 -9.13
N ARG A 24 10.25 -3.10 -9.58
CA ARG A 24 9.80 -1.86 -10.24
C ARG A 24 8.29 -1.78 -10.29
N PHE A 25 7.77 -0.60 -10.52
CA PHE A 25 6.39 -0.44 -10.99
C PHE A 25 6.36 -0.65 -12.51
N VAL A 26 5.50 -1.56 -12.97
CA VAL A 26 5.30 -1.83 -14.39
C VAL A 26 4.19 -0.98 -14.98
N GLU A 27 3.29 -0.49 -14.14
CA GLU A 27 2.22 0.44 -14.47
C GLU A 27 1.89 1.32 -13.26
N ILE A 28 1.53 2.57 -13.49
CA ILE A 28 1.13 3.51 -12.45
C ILE A 28 -0.07 4.34 -12.90
N ILE A 29 -0.97 4.65 -11.96
CA ILE A 29 -2.09 5.57 -12.15
C ILE A 29 -2.09 6.57 -10.99
N MET A 30 -1.98 7.85 -11.32
CA MET A 30 -1.97 8.93 -10.34
C MET A 30 -3.35 9.07 -9.68
N TYR A 31 -3.38 9.26 -8.35
CA TYR A 31 -4.65 9.37 -7.63
C TYR A 31 -5.45 10.63 -7.97
N ASP A 32 -4.77 11.72 -8.30
CA ASP A 32 -5.39 12.98 -8.73
C ASP A 32 -5.91 12.94 -10.17
N GLY A 33 -5.53 11.93 -10.93
CA GLY A 33 -5.97 11.70 -12.31
C GLY A 33 -7.10 10.69 -12.46
N THR A 34 -7.64 10.12 -11.38
CA THR A 34 -8.68 9.08 -11.46
C THR A 34 -9.73 9.18 -10.37
N SER A 35 -10.96 8.79 -10.69
CA SER A 35 -12.06 8.61 -9.75
C SER A 35 -12.27 7.16 -9.30
N ILE A 36 -11.48 6.23 -9.86
CA ILE A 36 -11.54 4.80 -9.55
C ILE A 36 -10.22 4.41 -8.89
N ASP A 37 -10.26 3.50 -7.91
CA ASP A 37 -9.03 2.98 -7.32
C ASP A 37 -8.17 2.31 -8.42
N PRO A 38 -6.93 2.75 -8.62
CA PRO A 38 -6.01 2.12 -9.56
C PRO A 38 -5.88 0.61 -9.41
N LEU A 39 -5.93 0.11 -8.18
CA LEU A 39 -5.83 -1.32 -7.91
C LEU A 39 -7.05 -2.07 -8.46
N GLU A 40 -8.23 -1.51 -8.36
CA GLU A 40 -9.44 -2.09 -8.97
C GLU A 40 -9.27 -2.23 -10.49
N ILE A 41 -8.68 -1.21 -11.13
CA ILE A 41 -8.43 -1.24 -12.57
C ILE A 41 -7.48 -2.40 -12.92
N PHE A 42 -6.34 -2.52 -12.24
CA PHE A 42 -5.36 -3.57 -12.50
C PHE A 42 -5.90 -4.98 -12.27
N ILE A 43 -6.69 -5.16 -11.21
CA ILE A 43 -7.33 -6.44 -10.88
C ILE A 43 -8.33 -6.83 -11.97
N ARG A 44 -9.25 -5.93 -12.33
CA ARG A 44 -10.29 -6.20 -13.32
C ARG A 44 -9.75 -6.39 -14.73
N SER A 45 -8.61 -5.76 -15.05
CA SER A 45 -7.93 -5.92 -16.34
C SER A 45 -7.09 -7.20 -16.42
N GLY A 46 -7.06 -8.04 -15.38
CA GLY A 46 -6.26 -9.26 -15.34
C GLY A 46 -4.75 -9.02 -15.36
N MET A 47 -4.29 -7.84 -14.94
CA MET A 47 -2.87 -7.48 -14.96
C MET A 47 -2.11 -7.99 -13.73
N THR A 48 -2.81 -8.40 -12.67
CA THR A 48 -2.20 -8.91 -11.46
C THR A 48 -1.76 -10.37 -11.61
N ASN A 49 -0.75 -10.74 -10.83
CA ASN A 49 -0.36 -12.12 -10.58
C ASN A 49 -0.03 -12.27 -9.09
N TYR A 50 -1.04 -12.08 -8.25
CA TYR A 50 -0.90 -12.14 -6.80
C TYR A 50 -0.68 -13.56 -6.30
N MET A 51 -1.34 -14.55 -6.94
CA MET A 51 -1.14 -15.98 -6.65
C MET A 51 0.31 -16.41 -6.94
N GLY A 52 0.90 -15.94 -8.01
CA GLY A 52 2.31 -16.17 -8.33
C GLY A 52 3.23 -15.58 -7.25
N ALA A 53 2.95 -14.35 -6.82
CA ALA A 53 3.69 -13.68 -5.75
C ALA A 53 3.65 -14.47 -4.43
N ILE A 54 2.49 -15.00 -4.05
CA ILE A 54 2.34 -15.82 -2.83
C ILE A 54 3.07 -17.16 -2.96
N LYS A 55 2.86 -17.88 -4.05
CA LYS A 55 3.36 -19.26 -4.22
C LYS A 55 4.86 -19.33 -4.48
N THR A 56 5.38 -18.40 -5.27
CA THR A 56 6.77 -18.48 -5.77
C THR A 56 7.63 -17.28 -5.37
N GLY A 57 7.03 -16.23 -4.87
CA GLY A 57 7.72 -14.96 -4.64
C GLY A 57 7.86 -14.11 -5.91
N ASN A 58 7.31 -14.58 -7.05
CA ASN A 58 7.37 -13.89 -8.34
C ASN A 58 5.95 -13.55 -8.80
N GLY A 59 5.69 -12.30 -9.10
CA GLY A 59 4.35 -11.89 -9.52
C GLY A 59 4.21 -10.40 -9.65
N LYS A 60 2.97 -9.96 -9.83
CA LYS A 60 2.61 -8.54 -9.94
C LYS A 60 1.49 -8.26 -8.95
N ILE A 61 1.73 -7.33 -8.02
CA ILE A 61 0.79 -6.98 -6.96
C ILE A 61 0.40 -5.50 -7.04
N GLY A 62 -0.77 -5.17 -6.57
CA GLY A 62 -1.16 -3.79 -6.35
C GLY A 62 -0.38 -3.18 -5.18
N ALA A 63 0.20 -2.01 -5.40
CA ALA A 63 0.90 -1.25 -4.37
C ALA A 63 0.65 0.25 -4.54
N SER A 64 0.82 0.99 -3.46
CA SER A 64 0.67 2.43 -3.40
C SER A 64 2.02 3.08 -3.12
N PHE A 65 2.34 4.14 -3.86
CA PHE A 65 3.52 4.95 -3.57
C PHE A 65 3.12 6.17 -2.74
N ARG A 66 3.80 6.35 -1.64
CA ARG A 66 3.54 7.41 -0.68
C ARG A 66 4.80 8.18 -0.37
N GLU A 67 4.63 9.45 0.02
CA GLU A 67 5.70 10.28 0.53
C GLU A 67 5.33 10.88 1.88
N PHE A 68 6.32 10.99 2.76
CA PHE A 68 6.18 11.64 4.06
C PHE A 68 7.47 12.40 4.40
N PRO A 69 7.44 13.35 5.35
CA PRO A 69 8.61 14.14 5.73
C PRO A 69 9.77 13.26 6.23
N ALA A 70 10.98 13.58 5.82
CA ALA A 70 12.18 12.80 6.15
C ALA A 70 12.43 12.63 7.66
N HIS A 71 12.12 13.65 8.44
CA HIS A 71 12.26 13.61 9.91
C HIS A 71 11.29 12.65 10.61
N SER A 72 10.25 12.16 9.89
CA SER A 72 9.28 11.21 10.44
C SER A 72 9.67 9.75 10.21
N ARG A 73 10.84 9.47 9.65
CA ARG A 73 11.28 8.12 9.27
C ARG A 73 11.17 7.12 10.42
N ASP A 74 11.80 7.42 11.54
CA ASP A 74 11.87 6.51 12.67
C ASP A 74 10.46 6.18 13.22
N MET A 75 9.59 7.18 13.26
CA MET A 75 8.21 6.98 13.68
C MET A 75 7.44 6.08 12.70
N VAL A 76 7.64 6.27 11.38
CA VAL A 76 7.01 5.41 10.36
C VAL A 76 7.48 3.98 10.48
N GLU A 77 8.78 3.74 10.65
CA GLU A 77 9.34 2.40 10.81
C GLU A 77 8.81 1.72 12.09
N GLN A 78 8.78 2.44 13.21
CA GLN A 78 8.20 1.93 14.46
C GLN A 78 6.72 1.56 14.31
N LEU A 79 5.92 2.41 13.68
CA LEU A 79 4.51 2.12 13.41
C LEU A 79 4.34 0.91 12.48
N ALA A 80 5.16 0.81 11.44
CA ALA A 80 5.14 -0.34 10.53
C ALA A 80 5.48 -1.65 11.25
N ASP A 81 6.49 -1.64 12.13
CA ASP A 81 6.87 -2.80 12.92
C ASP A 81 5.78 -3.23 13.91
N ARG A 82 5.09 -2.27 14.54
CA ARG A 82 3.95 -2.56 15.42
C ARG A 82 2.80 -3.19 14.64
N LEU A 83 2.44 -2.63 13.48
CA LEU A 83 1.40 -3.19 12.61
C LEU A 83 1.77 -4.59 12.13
N LYS A 84 3.04 -4.82 11.77
CA LYS A 84 3.53 -6.14 11.35
C LYS A 84 3.34 -7.20 12.45
N ARG A 85 3.55 -6.84 13.72
CA ARG A 85 3.39 -7.78 14.85
C ARG A 85 1.96 -8.29 15.03
N ILE A 86 0.97 -7.51 14.63
CA ILE A 86 -0.44 -7.91 14.69
C ILE A 86 -1.00 -8.38 13.34
N GLY A 87 -0.13 -8.71 12.38
CA GLY A 87 -0.54 -9.22 11.07
C GLY A 87 -1.00 -8.16 10.06
N LEU A 88 -0.91 -6.87 10.39
CA LEU A 88 -1.31 -5.76 9.52
C LEU A 88 -0.12 -5.05 8.87
N GLY A 89 0.99 -5.74 8.70
CA GLY A 89 2.18 -5.21 8.03
C GLY A 89 1.89 -4.94 6.55
N GLY A 90 2.12 -3.71 6.11
CA GLY A 90 1.86 -3.30 4.72
C GLY A 90 2.99 -2.49 4.09
N LEU A 91 4.01 -2.12 4.88
CA LEU A 91 5.19 -1.44 4.36
C LEU A 91 6.09 -2.43 3.61
N VAL A 92 6.15 -2.30 2.29
CA VAL A 92 6.95 -3.17 1.41
C VAL A 92 8.39 -2.70 1.35
N LYS A 93 8.59 -1.39 1.18
CA LYS A 93 9.91 -0.77 1.10
C LYS A 93 9.84 0.70 1.50
N ILE A 94 10.88 1.17 2.19
CA ILE A 94 11.11 2.58 2.51
C ILE A 94 12.41 3.04 1.85
N GLY A 95 12.41 4.24 1.31
CA GLY A 95 13.56 4.86 0.66
C GLY A 95 14.47 5.63 1.61
N LEU A 96 15.36 6.41 1.04
CA LEU A 96 16.22 7.37 1.74
C LEU A 96 15.73 8.79 1.47
N PRO A 97 16.05 9.75 2.36
CA PRO A 97 15.63 11.14 2.20
C PRO A 97 16.06 11.73 0.85
N GLY A 98 15.11 12.27 0.09
CA GLY A 98 15.35 12.92 -1.20
C GLY A 98 15.87 12.00 -2.31
N GLN A 99 15.94 10.69 -2.09
CA GLN A 99 16.42 9.74 -3.09
C GLN A 99 15.27 9.00 -3.76
N SER A 100 15.42 8.73 -5.05
CA SER A 100 14.47 7.93 -5.81
C SER A 100 14.30 6.53 -5.18
N LEU A 101 13.08 6.03 -5.23
CA LEU A 101 12.75 4.68 -4.77
C LEU A 101 12.18 3.85 -5.92
N LEU A 102 12.87 2.82 -6.36
CA LEU A 102 12.58 2.02 -7.56
C LEU A 102 12.38 2.93 -8.79
N ASP A 103 13.34 3.82 -9.02
CA ASP A 103 13.37 4.83 -10.10
C ASP A 103 12.22 5.88 -10.05
N ILE A 104 11.39 5.85 -9.02
CA ILE A 104 10.38 6.89 -8.79
C ILE A 104 11.03 8.08 -8.07
N PRO A 105 11.05 9.27 -8.67
CA PRO A 105 11.59 10.46 -8.03
C PRO A 105 10.81 10.82 -6.75
N VAL A 106 11.51 11.26 -5.74
CA VAL A 106 10.97 11.70 -4.45
C VAL A 106 11.23 13.18 -4.27
N ASN A 107 10.23 13.90 -3.76
CA ASN A 107 10.35 15.33 -3.50
C ASN A 107 11.41 15.64 -2.42
N GLU A 108 12.02 16.80 -2.53
CA GLU A 108 13.02 17.27 -1.55
C GLU A 108 12.44 17.29 -0.12
N GLY A 109 13.25 16.91 0.85
CA GLY A 109 12.85 16.81 2.26
C GLY A 109 11.88 15.68 2.59
N ARG A 110 11.57 14.79 1.62
CA ARG A 110 10.65 13.67 1.81
C ARG A 110 11.36 12.32 1.62
N ILE A 111 10.66 11.28 2.05
CA ILE A 111 11.02 9.87 1.84
C ILE A 111 9.88 9.21 1.09
N GLY A 112 10.23 8.43 0.07
CA GLY A 112 9.29 7.55 -0.62
C GLY A 112 9.07 6.25 0.14
N ALA A 113 7.85 5.75 0.13
CA ALA A 113 7.49 4.45 0.69
C ALA A 113 6.52 3.72 -0.24
N ILE A 114 6.71 2.40 -0.31
CA ILE A 114 5.83 1.49 -1.04
C ILE A 114 5.00 0.72 -0.02
N VAL A 115 3.70 0.82 -0.14
CA VAL A 115 2.73 0.17 0.75
C VAL A 115 1.89 -0.80 -0.06
N ILE A 116 1.68 -2.00 0.48
CA ILE A 116 0.85 -3.01 -0.18
C ILE A 116 -0.58 -2.52 -0.36
N GLY A 117 -1.18 -2.84 -1.49
CA GLY A 117 -2.56 -2.49 -1.77
C GLY A 117 -3.56 -3.33 -0.99
N GLY A 118 -4.54 -2.68 -0.36
CA GLY A 118 -5.58 -3.36 0.42
C GLY A 118 -6.50 -4.26 -0.39
N LEU A 119 -6.62 -4.05 -1.70
CA LEU A 119 -7.44 -4.86 -2.60
C LEU A 119 -6.74 -6.12 -3.13
N ASN A 120 -5.45 -6.33 -2.85
CA ASN A 120 -4.72 -7.51 -3.35
C ASN A 120 -5.40 -8.87 -3.05
N PRO A 121 -6.03 -9.11 -1.89
CA PRO A 121 -6.77 -10.36 -1.68
C PRO A 121 -7.88 -10.60 -2.69
N MET A 122 -8.49 -9.53 -3.24
CA MET A 122 -9.51 -9.64 -4.27
C MET A 122 -8.95 -10.14 -5.59
N SER A 123 -7.67 -9.90 -5.88
CA SER A 123 -7.01 -10.41 -7.08
C SER A 123 -7.06 -11.93 -7.16
N ILE A 124 -6.97 -12.61 -6.02
CA ILE A 124 -6.99 -14.10 -5.97
C ILE A 124 -8.29 -14.64 -6.57
N PHE A 125 -9.41 -14.00 -6.26
CA PHE A 125 -10.71 -14.41 -6.80
C PHE A 125 -10.76 -14.20 -8.31
N GLU A 126 -10.38 -13.04 -8.79
CA GLU A 126 -10.38 -12.74 -10.24
C GLU A 126 -9.39 -13.61 -11.00
N GLU A 127 -8.19 -13.85 -10.46
CA GLU A 127 -7.17 -14.75 -11.04
C GLU A 127 -7.63 -16.21 -11.08
N THR A 128 -8.60 -16.61 -10.25
CA THR A 128 -9.20 -17.95 -10.24
C THR A 128 -10.55 -18.01 -10.96
N GLY A 129 -10.95 -16.96 -11.67
CA GLY A 129 -12.18 -16.90 -12.44
C GLY A 129 -13.43 -16.54 -11.65
N VAL A 130 -13.31 -16.16 -10.39
CA VAL A 130 -14.40 -15.68 -9.57
C VAL A 130 -14.49 -14.17 -9.66
N ARG A 131 -15.55 -13.65 -10.28
CA ARG A 131 -15.79 -12.21 -10.39
C ARG A 131 -16.04 -11.59 -9.03
N THR A 132 -15.38 -10.48 -8.77
CA THR A 132 -15.55 -9.71 -7.55
C THR A 132 -16.15 -8.33 -7.84
N TYR A 133 -16.74 -7.74 -6.81
CA TYR A 133 -17.19 -6.37 -6.84
C TYR A 133 -16.58 -5.64 -5.65
N SER A 134 -15.81 -4.60 -5.92
CA SER A 134 -15.23 -3.74 -4.89
C SER A 134 -15.55 -2.28 -5.20
N ARG A 135 -15.67 -1.47 -4.17
CA ARG A 135 -15.72 -0.01 -4.26
C ARG A 135 -14.70 0.56 -3.32
N ALA A 136 -13.72 1.24 -3.88
CA ALA A 136 -12.79 2.07 -3.15
C ALA A 136 -12.99 3.54 -3.55
N LEU A 137 -12.48 4.47 -2.76
CA LEU A 137 -12.67 5.92 -2.94
C LEU A 137 -14.15 6.36 -3.01
N ALA A 138 -15.03 5.57 -2.38
CA ALA A 138 -16.47 5.74 -2.51
C ALA A 138 -17.07 6.80 -1.57
N GLY A 139 -16.30 7.39 -0.68
CA GLY A 139 -16.78 8.39 0.26
C GLY A 139 -15.68 8.95 1.17
N LEU A 140 -16.09 9.95 1.94
CA LEU A 140 -15.25 10.58 2.95
C LEU A 140 -15.55 9.98 4.33
N ILE A 141 -14.54 9.90 5.17
CA ILE A 141 -14.68 9.55 6.59
C ILE A 141 -14.24 10.74 7.45
N ASP A 142 -14.98 11.02 8.50
CA ASP A 142 -14.57 12.04 9.47
C ASP A 142 -13.26 11.60 10.15
N PHE A 143 -12.27 12.50 10.14
CA PHE A 143 -10.97 12.26 10.76
C PHE A 143 -11.09 11.89 12.25
N LYS A 144 -12.11 12.39 12.96
CA LYS A 144 -12.37 12.05 14.36
C LYS A 144 -12.71 10.56 14.57
N ARG A 145 -13.24 9.89 13.55
CA ARG A 145 -13.58 8.46 13.59
C ARG A 145 -12.36 7.55 13.41
N LEU A 146 -11.23 8.10 12.96
CA LEU A 146 -9.99 7.36 12.90
C LEU A 146 -9.42 7.24 14.31
N PHE A 147 -8.84 6.12 14.63
CA PHE A 147 -8.20 5.85 15.91
C PHE A 147 -6.69 5.64 15.75
N ARG A 148 -5.96 5.76 16.83
CA ARG A 148 -4.52 5.51 16.87
C ARG A 148 -4.26 4.00 16.93
N TYR A 149 -3.02 3.62 16.63
CA TYR A 149 -2.59 2.23 16.69
C TYR A 149 -2.84 1.60 18.09
N GLU A 150 -2.55 2.33 19.13
CA GLU A 150 -2.71 1.86 20.52
C GLU A 150 -4.16 1.45 20.80
N GLU A 151 -5.12 2.24 20.35
CA GLU A 151 -6.55 1.93 20.45
C GLU A 151 -6.95 0.71 19.60
N MET A 152 -6.25 0.47 18.49
CA MET A 152 -6.52 -0.69 17.62
C MET A 152 -6.13 -2.00 18.31
N GLU A 153 -4.99 -2.02 18.99
CA GLU A 153 -4.51 -3.21 19.69
C GLU A 153 -5.50 -3.64 20.78
N ASP A 154 -6.03 -2.70 21.54
CA ASP A 154 -7.04 -2.97 22.57
C ASP A 154 -8.34 -3.49 21.97
N ARG A 155 -8.82 -2.86 20.90
CA ARG A 155 -10.03 -3.30 20.18
C ARG A 155 -9.91 -4.69 19.56
N LEU A 156 -8.75 -5.05 19.01
CA LEU A 156 -8.53 -6.38 18.47
C LEU A 156 -8.53 -7.46 19.56
N ARG A 157 -8.08 -7.16 20.76
CA ARG A 157 -8.13 -8.09 21.90
C ARG A 157 -9.55 -8.40 22.35
N GLU A 158 -10.51 -7.49 22.11
CA GLU A 158 -11.92 -7.73 22.42
C GLU A 158 -12.59 -8.75 21.46
N PHE A 159 -11.98 -9.02 20.32
CA PHE A 159 -12.48 -9.97 19.30
C PHE A 159 -11.73 -11.32 19.27
N LEU A 160 -10.66 -11.46 20.05
CA LEU A 160 -9.86 -12.68 20.17
C LEU A 160 -10.15 -13.41 21.48
#